data_3cf25ff4d55c5ac293da9dfa143ece4d
#
_entry.id   3cf25ff4d55c5ac293da9dfa143ece4d
#
_cell.length_a   1.000
_cell.length_b   1.000
_cell.length_c   1.000
_cell.angle_alpha   90.00
_cell.angle_beta   90.00
_cell.angle_gamma   90.00
#
_symmetry.space_group_name_H-M   'P 1'
#
loop_
_entity.id
_entity.type
_entity.pdbx_description
1 polymer ?
#
loop_
_entity_poly.entity_id
_entity_poly.type
_entity_poly.pdbx_seq_one_letter_code
_entity_poly.pdbx_strand_id
1 'polypeptide(L)'
;MTPLFQHPDNYLFNLIAMTSPEAKRLWRRAIKEHFDNTCIYCGKTHDTTDLTIDHVHPKSLGGETTTSNSVCACFKCNQDKGTDYWRDFIVRFDNPLREHLIAQHIH
;
A
#
# COMPACT_ATOMS: atom_id res chain seq x y z
N MET A 1 9.23 2.51 12.63
CA MET A 1 8.64 1.86 11.42
C MET A 1 9.59 0.79 10.90
N THR A 2 9.08 -0.40 10.70
CA THR A 2 9.90 -1.51 10.18
C THR A 2 10.27 -1.25 8.74
N PRO A 3 11.55 -1.42 8.36
CA PRO A 3 11.94 -1.26 6.97
C PRO A 3 11.21 -2.28 6.08
N LEU A 4 10.63 -1.82 5.00
CA LEU A 4 9.92 -2.68 4.06
C LEU A 4 10.81 -2.94 2.86
N PHE A 5 11.58 -4.05 2.90
CA PHE A 5 12.39 -4.49 1.77
C PHE A 5 13.20 -3.34 1.14
N GLN A 6 14.12 -2.80 1.92
CA GLN A 6 14.88 -1.59 1.55
C GLN A 6 15.74 -1.72 0.32
N HIS A 7 16.04 -2.94 -0.06
CA HIS A 7 17.02 -3.20 -1.10
C HIS A 7 16.39 -3.10 -2.49
N PRO A 8 17.14 -2.64 -3.50
CA PRO A 8 16.65 -2.69 -4.89
C PRO A 8 16.24 -4.09 -5.35
N ASP A 9 16.71 -5.12 -4.65
CA ASP A 9 16.39 -6.52 -4.93
C ASP A 9 15.01 -6.95 -4.42
N ASN A 10 14.21 -6.04 -3.94
CA ASN A 10 12.79 -6.27 -3.62
C ASN A 10 12.05 -6.99 -4.72
N TYR A 11 12.51 -6.81 -5.93
CA TYR A 11 11.93 -7.46 -7.08
C TYR A 11 11.85 -8.98 -6.92
N LEU A 12 12.96 -9.61 -6.47
CA LEU A 12 12.96 -11.05 -6.23
C LEU A 12 12.00 -11.45 -5.12
N PHE A 13 11.95 -10.66 -4.06
CA PHE A 13 11.02 -10.91 -2.98
C PHE A 13 9.57 -10.80 -3.45
N ASN A 14 9.25 -9.78 -4.24
CA ASN A 14 7.91 -9.59 -4.77
C ASN A 14 7.48 -10.78 -5.64
N LEU A 15 8.38 -11.33 -6.44
CA LEU A 15 8.11 -12.51 -7.25
C LEU A 15 7.81 -13.72 -6.36
N ILE A 16 8.62 -13.94 -5.32
CA ILE A 16 8.43 -15.04 -4.38
C ILE A 16 7.08 -14.90 -3.68
N ALA A 17 6.74 -13.69 -3.23
CA ALA A 17 5.49 -13.41 -2.55
C ALA A 17 4.28 -13.69 -3.42
N MET A 18 4.42 -13.61 -4.74
CA MET A 18 3.33 -13.87 -5.67
C MET A 18 3.17 -15.34 -6.01
N THR A 19 4.12 -16.23 -5.65
CA THR A 19 4.10 -17.63 -6.05
C THR A 19 3.44 -18.57 -5.06
N SER A 20 3.29 -18.18 -3.78
CA SER A 20 2.64 -19.04 -2.79
C SER A 20 1.67 -18.25 -1.92
N PRO A 21 0.56 -18.88 -1.48
CA PRO A 21 -0.40 -18.23 -0.58
C PRO A 21 0.20 -17.80 0.76
N GLU A 22 1.14 -18.59 1.29
CA GLU A 22 1.80 -18.27 2.55
C GLU A 22 2.72 -17.06 2.39
N ALA A 23 3.51 -17.03 1.31
CA ALA A 23 4.39 -15.90 1.04
C ALA A 23 3.60 -14.63 0.81
N LYS A 24 2.47 -14.70 0.11
CA LYS A 24 1.57 -13.57 -0.08
C LYS A 24 1.04 -13.02 1.24
N ARG A 25 0.68 -13.92 2.15
CA ARG A 25 0.18 -13.55 3.47
C ARG A 25 1.24 -12.80 4.27
N LEU A 26 2.46 -13.32 4.26
CA LEU A 26 3.60 -12.69 4.95
C LEU A 26 3.94 -11.34 4.34
N TRP A 27 3.89 -11.23 3.03
CA TRP A 27 4.13 -9.97 2.32
C TRP A 27 3.10 -8.90 2.69
N ARG A 28 1.81 -9.27 2.69
CA ARG A 28 0.75 -8.34 3.10
C ARG A 28 0.93 -7.88 4.54
N ARG A 29 1.26 -8.81 5.42
CA ARG A 29 1.51 -8.51 6.82
C ARG A 29 2.69 -7.54 6.96
N ALA A 30 3.77 -7.77 6.22
CA ALA A 30 4.94 -6.90 6.25
C ALA A 30 4.60 -5.48 5.81
N ILE A 31 3.76 -5.33 4.77
CA ILE A 31 3.30 -4.01 4.32
C ILE A 31 2.49 -3.32 5.43
N LYS A 32 1.56 -4.01 6.03
CA LYS A 32 0.75 -3.45 7.13
C LYS A 32 1.62 -3.01 8.30
N GLU A 33 2.59 -3.82 8.68
CA GLU A 33 3.52 -3.51 9.77
C GLU A 33 4.41 -2.31 9.41
N HIS A 34 4.85 -2.22 8.18
CA HIS A 34 5.64 -1.09 7.72
C HIS A 34 4.91 0.23 7.91
N PHE A 35 3.62 0.25 7.70
CA PHE A 35 2.77 1.43 7.88
C PHE A 35 2.19 1.55 9.28
N ASP A 36 2.66 0.74 10.24
CA ASP A 36 2.21 0.74 11.64
C ASP A 36 0.70 0.56 11.76
N ASN A 37 0.12 -0.28 10.91
CA ASN A 37 -1.32 -0.55 10.85
C ASN A 37 -2.14 0.72 10.66
N THR A 38 -1.61 1.67 9.92
CA THR A 38 -2.22 2.98 9.67
C THR A 38 -2.58 3.10 8.19
N CYS A 39 -3.82 3.51 7.91
CA CYS A 39 -4.24 3.79 6.55
C CYS A 39 -3.44 4.98 6.00
N ILE A 40 -2.81 4.81 4.83
CA ILE A 40 -2.00 5.87 4.24
C ILE A 40 -2.85 7.06 3.78
N TYR A 41 -4.12 6.82 3.44
CA TYR A 41 -5.00 7.86 2.91
C TYR A 41 -5.63 8.71 4.01
N CYS A 42 -6.30 8.09 4.97
CA CYS A 42 -6.98 8.85 6.04
C CYS A 42 -6.12 9.04 7.30
N GLY A 43 -5.04 8.30 7.43
CA GLY A 43 -4.12 8.43 8.57
C GLY A 43 -4.59 7.81 9.86
N LYS A 44 -5.69 7.06 9.86
CA LYS A 44 -6.20 6.40 11.06
C LYS A 44 -5.59 5.04 11.24
N THR A 45 -5.28 4.69 12.51
CA THR A 45 -4.82 3.35 12.85
C THR A 45 -6.03 2.42 12.96
N HIS A 46 -5.87 1.20 12.46
CA HIS A 46 -6.95 0.21 12.42
C HIS A 46 -6.44 -1.14 12.91
N ASP A 47 -7.37 -2.04 13.27
CA ASP A 47 -7.04 -3.43 13.48
C ASP A 47 -6.60 -4.06 12.16
N THR A 48 -5.71 -5.04 12.25
CA THR A 48 -5.15 -5.70 11.04
C THR A 48 -6.25 -6.24 10.13
N THR A 49 -7.37 -6.69 10.70
CA THR A 49 -8.49 -7.25 9.94
C THR A 49 -9.23 -6.21 9.10
N ASP A 50 -9.16 -4.93 9.49
CA ASP A 50 -9.81 -3.84 8.76
C ASP A 50 -8.89 -3.19 7.74
N LEU A 51 -7.66 -3.68 7.64
CA LEU A 51 -6.68 -3.14 6.73
C LEU A 51 -6.56 -3.99 5.48
N THR A 52 -6.35 -3.32 4.36
CA THR A 52 -6.19 -3.95 3.06
C THR A 52 -4.91 -3.45 2.42
N ILE A 53 -4.51 -4.11 1.33
CA ILE A 53 -3.40 -3.65 0.51
C ILE A 53 -3.98 -3.03 -0.75
N ASP A 54 -3.66 -1.77 -1.00
CA ASP A 54 -4.10 -1.05 -2.18
C ASP A 54 -2.94 -0.81 -3.14
N HIS A 55 -3.25 -0.81 -4.42
CA HIS A 55 -2.30 -0.42 -5.46
C HIS A 55 -2.50 1.07 -5.73
N VAL A 56 -1.50 1.90 -5.39
CA VAL A 56 -1.61 3.35 -5.59
C VAL A 56 -1.83 3.68 -7.06
N HIS A 57 -1.13 2.95 -7.95
CA HIS A 57 -1.42 2.95 -9.38
C HIS A 57 -2.23 1.68 -9.67
N PRO A 58 -3.53 1.79 -9.97
CA PRO A 58 -4.39 0.61 -10.13
C PRO A 58 -3.95 -0.32 -11.24
N LYS A 59 -4.18 -1.61 -11.06
CA LYS A 59 -3.87 -2.61 -12.09
C LYS A 59 -4.60 -2.32 -13.40
N SER A 60 -5.82 -1.81 -13.32
CA SER A 60 -6.61 -1.44 -14.50
C SER A 60 -5.97 -0.33 -15.33
N LEU A 61 -5.07 0.45 -14.72
CA LEU A 61 -4.32 1.53 -15.37
C LEU A 61 -2.86 1.16 -15.61
N GLY A 62 -2.52 -0.12 -15.57
CA GLY A 62 -1.17 -0.60 -15.81
C GLY A 62 -0.29 -0.72 -14.57
N GLY A 63 -0.86 -0.58 -13.38
CA GLY A 63 -0.10 -0.74 -12.14
C GLY A 63 0.32 -2.17 -11.89
N GLU A 64 1.51 -2.34 -11.30
CA GLU A 64 2.07 -3.66 -10.99
C GLU A 64 1.91 -4.00 -9.50
N THR A 65 1.86 -5.29 -9.20
CA THR A 65 1.85 -5.78 -7.83
C THR A 65 3.27 -5.84 -7.31
N THR A 66 3.79 -4.69 -6.89
CA THR A 66 5.12 -4.56 -6.31
C THR A 66 5.02 -3.90 -4.95
N THR A 67 6.08 -4.04 -4.15
CA THR A 67 6.13 -3.41 -2.83
C THR A 67 6.01 -1.89 -2.91
N SER A 68 6.67 -1.27 -3.88
CA SER A 68 6.64 0.19 -4.04
C SER A 68 5.28 0.72 -4.52
N ASN A 69 4.48 -0.12 -5.16
CA ASN A 69 3.14 0.25 -5.61
C ASN A 69 2.03 -0.19 -4.64
N SER A 70 2.39 -0.77 -3.52
CA SER A 70 1.44 -1.34 -2.56
C SER A 70 1.50 -0.57 -1.25
N VAL A 71 0.35 -0.17 -0.75
CA VAL A 71 0.23 0.58 0.50
C VAL A 71 -0.84 -0.04 1.38
N CYS A 72 -0.75 0.27 2.68
CA CYS A 72 -1.77 -0.13 3.64
C CYS A 72 -2.91 0.88 3.59
N ALA A 73 -4.13 0.40 3.40
CA ALA A 73 -5.32 1.24 3.37
C ALA A 73 -6.44 0.56 4.15
N CYS A 74 -7.26 1.36 4.86
CA CYS A 74 -8.43 0.80 5.49
C CYS A 74 -9.45 0.41 4.42
N PHE A 75 -10.33 -0.51 4.78
CA PHE A 75 -11.33 -1.05 3.87
C PHE A 75 -12.17 0.05 3.23
N LYS A 76 -12.59 1.03 4.06
CA LYS A 76 -13.41 2.13 3.57
C LYS A 76 -12.69 2.98 2.52
N CYS A 77 -11.45 3.39 2.81
CA CYS A 77 -10.68 4.20 1.86
C CYS A 77 -10.40 3.42 0.58
N ASN A 78 -10.10 2.13 0.70
CA ASN A 78 -9.85 1.29 -0.46
C ASN A 78 -11.09 1.18 -1.34
N GLN A 79 -12.27 0.98 -0.73
CA GLN A 79 -13.53 0.96 -1.48
C GLN A 79 -13.84 2.30 -2.13
N ASP A 80 -13.67 3.39 -1.39
CA ASP A 80 -13.96 4.74 -1.88
C ASP A 80 -13.04 5.12 -3.06
N LYS A 81 -11.78 4.71 -2.97
CA LYS A 81 -10.82 4.95 -4.05
C LYS A 81 -11.16 4.12 -5.28
N GLY A 82 -11.55 2.86 -5.08
CA GLY A 82 -11.83 1.95 -6.18
C GLY A 82 -10.64 1.83 -7.14
N THR A 83 -10.86 2.13 -8.41
CA THR A 83 -9.83 2.09 -9.46
C THR A 83 -9.24 3.46 -9.79
N ASP A 84 -9.47 4.45 -8.94
CA ASP A 84 -8.90 5.78 -9.13
C ASP A 84 -7.38 5.75 -8.92
N TYR A 85 -6.68 6.61 -9.63
CA TYR A 85 -5.27 6.85 -9.38
C TYR A 85 -5.14 7.60 -8.04
N TRP A 86 -4.07 7.30 -7.29
CA TRP A 86 -3.97 7.79 -5.92
C TRP A 86 -4.02 9.33 -5.80
N ARG A 87 -3.44 10.06 -6.77
CA ARG A 87 -3.46 11.52 -6.72
C ARG A 87 -4.88 12.09 -6.84
N ASP A 88 -5.70 11.47 -7.67
CA ASP A 88 -7.09 11.90 -7.83
C ASP A 88 -7.92 11.64 -6.59
N PHE A 89 -7.57 10.60 -5.84
CA PHE A 89 -8.27 10.25 -4.62
C PHE A 89 -7.80 11.09 -3.43
N ILE A 90 -6.46 11.28 -3.29
CA ILE A 90 -5.90 11.91 -2.09
C ILE A 90 -6.30 13.38 -1.94
N VAL A 91 -6.62 14.05 -3.04
CA VAL A 91 -7.06 15.46 -2.99
C VAL A 91 -8.33 15.64 -2.17
N ARG A 92 -9.14 14.60 -2.02
CA ARG A 92 -10.37 14.64 -1.22
C ARG A 92 -10.12 14.85 0.26
N PHE A 93 -8.91 14.51 0.73
CA PHE A 93 -8.55 14.62 2.15
C PHE A 93 -7.94 15.98 2.52
N ASP A 94 -7.53 16.75 1.53
CA ASP A 94 -6.89 18.05 1.73
C ASP A 94 -5.78 17.98 2.79
N ASN A 95 -4.92 16.97 2.68
CA ASN A 95 -3.86 16.72 3.64
C ASN A 95 -2.52 16.50 2.93
N PRO A 96 -1.68 17.56 2.83
CA PRO A 96 -0.39 17.47 2.13
C PRO A 96 0.55 16.43 2.71
N LEU A 97 0.46 16.13 4.01
CA LEU A 97 1.29 15.09 4.61
C LEU A 97 1.00 13.72 4.02
N ARG A 98 -0.27 13.40 3.82
CA ARG A 98 -0.66 12.12 3.24
C ARG A 98 -0.14 11.99 1.81
N GLU A 99 -0.30 13.03 1.02
CA GLU A 99 0.24 13.08 -0.34
C GLU A 99 1.75 12.87 -0.35
N HIS A 100 2.46 13.57 0.53
CA HIS A 100 3.91 13.46 0.63
C HIS A 100 4.36 12.05 1.00
N LEU A 101 3.70 11.41 1.97
CA LEU A 101 4.03 10.06 2.40
C LEU A 101 3.86 9.03 1.28
N ILE A 102 2.78 9.17 0.50
CA ILE A 102 2.56 8.28 -0.64
C ILE A 102 3.65 8.49 -1.69
N ALA A 103 3.94 9.75 -2.03
CA ALA A 103 4.96 10.07 -3.01
C ALA A 103 6.33 9.52 -2.60
N GLN A 104 6.69 9.62 -1.32
CA GLN A 104 7.94 9.05 -0.81
C GLN A 104 7.98 7.53 -0.94
N HIS A 105 6.87 6.86 -0.69
CA HIS A 105 6.81 5.42 -0.74
C HIS A 105 7.02 4.87 -2.16
N ILE A 106 6.43 5.52 -3.16
CA ILE A 106 6.52 5.07 -4.56
C ILE A 106 7.81 5.48 -5.25
N HIS A 107 8.58 6.35 -4.66
CA HIS A 107 9.90 6.76 -5.13
C HIS A 107 10.99 6.14 -4.25
#